data_5a208973a45ee5d28aee8c5d747f5c1f
#
_entry.id   5a208973a45ee5d28aee8c5d747f5c1f
#
_cell.length_a   1.000
_cell.length_b   1.000
_cell.length_c   1.000
_cell.angle_alpha   90.00
_cell.angle_beta   90.00
_cell.angle_gamma   90.00
#
_symmetry.space_group_name_H-M   'P 1'
#
loop_
_entity.id
_entity.type
_entity.pdbx_description
1 polymer ?
#
loop_
_entity_poly.entity_id
_entity_poly.type
_entity_poly.pdbx_seq_one_letter_code
_entity_poly.pdbx_strand_id
1 'polypeptide(L)'
;HKYVYSHLGYNLKVTDMQAAIGAAQLKKLPGFVKARQEHWDYLRAGLDDMKDYYILPEKEKSSEPCWFGFILTVKPESGKNRNEIVKFLEDNNIQTRNLFAGNITRHPCFEQFREGVDYRIAETLEVTDHVMNNSFWVGVYPGMTTPMLDEMIKKIKEAVQ
;
A
#
# COMPACT_ATOMS: atom_id res chain seq x y z
N HIS A 1 12.05 11.23 -47.82
CA HIS A 1 10.90 12.15 -47.77
C HIS A 1 10.50 12.43 -46.31
N LYS A 2 10.10 13.66 -46.02
CA LYS A 2 9.83 14.10 -44.63
C LYS A 2 8.62 13.38 -43.98
N TYR A 3 7.68 12.90 -44.75
CA TYR A 3 6.40 12.36 -44.26
C TYR A 3 6.16 10.92 -44.71
N VAL A 4 7.21 10.13 -44.82
CA VAL A 4 7.11 8.69 -45.09
C VAL A 4 7.28 7.94 -43.75
N TYR A 5 6.27 7.17 -43.38
CA TYR A 5 6.23 6.39 -42.12
C TYR A 5 6.45 4.92 -42.46
N SER A 6 7.48 4.32 -41.90
CA SER A 6 7.82 2.90 -42.11
C SER A 6 7.03 1.95 -41.21
N HIS A 7 6.50 2.47 -40.10
CA HIS A 7 5.77 1.67 -39.11
C HIS A 7 4.55 2.43 -38.58
N LEU A 8 3.47 1.70 -38.30
CA LEU A 8 2.33 2.22 -37.58
C LEU A 8 2.68 2.31 -36.09
N GLY A 9 2.43 3.46 -35.47
CA GLY A 9 2.73 3.67 -34.05
C GLY A 9 1.92 4.81 -33.45
N TYR A 10 2.06 4.98 -32.13
CA TYR A 10 1.43 6.07 -31.39
C TYR A 10 2.37 7.27 -31.30
N ASN A 11 1.79 8.47 -31.12
CA ASN A 11 2.56 9.67 -30.81
C ASN A 11 2.68 9.83 -29.26
N LEU A 12 3.66 9.15 -28.67
CA LEU A 12 3.88 9.10 -27.22
C LEU A 12 5.09 9.94 -26.76
N LYS A 13 5.44 10.99 -27.51
CA LYS A 13 6.56 11.86 -27.15
C LYS A 13 6.18 12.76 -25.96
N VAL A 14 7.09 12.83 -24.99
CA VAL A 14 7.03 13.78 -23.89
C VAL A 14 7.30 15.19 -24.42
N THR A 15 6.52 16.18 -23.99
CA THR A 15 6.78 17.60 -24.30
C THR A 15 7.88 18.15 -23.40
N ASP A 16 8.53 19.22 -23.83
CA ASP A 16 9.58 19.88 -23.05
C ASP A 16 9.08 20.37 -21.68
N MET A 17 7.84 20.84 -21.60
CA MET A 17 7.22 21.24 -20.33
C MET A 17 7.06 20.05 -19.36
N GLN A 18 6.61 18.91 -19.84
CA GLN A 18 6.51 17.68 -19.05
C GLN A 18 7.89 17.19 -18.62
N ALA A 19 8.86 17.21 -19.51
CA ALA A 19 10.25 16.83 -19.22
C ALA A 19 10.89 17.76 -18.18
N ALA A 20 10.65 19.07 -18.25
CA ALA A 20 11.15 20.05 -17.27
C ALA A 20 10.59 19.79 -15.86
N ILE A 21 9.29 19.45 -15.74
CA ILE A 21 8.69 19.04 -14.45
C ILE A 21 9.37 17.80 -13.92
N GLY A 22 9.55 16.75 -14.75
CA GLY A 22 10.23 15.53 -14.39
C GLY A 22 11.67 15.77 -13.91
N ALA A 23 12.44 16.57 -14.63
CA ALA A 23 13.80 16.94 -14.26
C ALA A 23 13.88 17.72 -12.93
N ALA A 24 12.90 18.60 -12.66
CA ALA A 24 12.81 19.31 -11.39
C ALA A 24 12.46 18.38 -10.21
N GLN A 25 11.56 17.43 -10.42
CA GLN A 25 11.20 16.42 -9.40
C GLN A 25 12.34 15.45 -9.12
N LEU A 26 13.08 15.02 -10.14
CA LEU A 26 14.22 14.12 -9.99
C LEU A 26 15.27 14.67 -8.99
N LYS A 27 15.49 15.98 -8.96
CA LYS A 27 16.40 16.61 -7.99
C LYS A 27 15.94 16.49 -6.55
N LYS A 28 14.64 16.32 -6.30
CA LYS A 28 14.05 16.16 -4.97
C LYS A 28 13.96 14.71 -4.52
N LEU A 29 14.08 13.76 -5.46
CA LEU A 29 13.85 12.33 -5.21
C LEU A 29 14.68 11.77 -4.04
N PRO A 30 15.99 12.05 -3.89
CA PRO A 30 16.76 11.53 -2.75
C PRO A 30 16.18 11.94 -1.39
N GLY A 31 15.74 13.21 -1.28
CA GLY A 31 15.07 13.71 -0.07
C GLY A 31 13.72 13.04 0.19
N PHE A 32 12.96 12.77 -0.87
CA PHE A 32 11.67 12.08 -0.75
C PHE A 32 11.84 10.62 -0.32
N VAL A 33 12.84 9.92 -0.86
CA VAL A 33 13.15 8.54 -0.46
C VAL A 33 13.52 8.49 1.02
N LYS A 34 14.45 9.36 1.44
CA LYS A 34 14.89 9.45 2.84
C LYS A 34 13.72 9.72 3.80
N ALA A 35 12.91 10.74 3.52
CA ALA A 35 11.76 11.09 4.35
C ALA A 35 10.76 9.92 4.48
N ARG A 36 10.45 9.20 3.39
CA ARG A 36 9.57 8.02 3.43
C ARG A 36 10.13 6.90 4.29
N GLN A 37 11.43 6.65 4.22
CA GLN A 37 12.10 5.64 5.05
C GLN A 37 12.04 6.03 6.53
N GLU A 38 12.38 7.27 6.87
CA GLU A 38 12.35 7.79 8.25
C GLU A 38 10.92 7.74 8.83
N HIS A 39 9.91 8.13 8.07
CA HIS A 39 8.51 8.10 8.51
C HIS A 39 8.00 6.65 8.73
N TRP A 40 8.38 5.74 7.85
CA TRP A 40 8.02 4.33 7.99
C TRP A 40 8.69 3.71 9.24
N ASP A 41 9.98 3.96 9.43
CA ASP A 41 10.72 3.50 10.60
C ASP A 41 10.12 4.07 11.90
N TYR A 42 9.67 5.33 11.87
CA TYR A 42 8.99 5.98 13.00
C TYR A 42 7.67 5.30 13.35
N LEU A 43 6.82 5.03 12.35
CA LEU A 43 5.57 4.28 12.54
C LEU A 43 5.85 2.87 13.05
N ARG A 44 6.85 2.18 12.48
CA ARG A 44 7.23 0.83 12.88
C ARG A 44 7.66 0.77 14.34
N ALA A 45 8.50 1.71 14.78
CA ALA A 45 8.94 1.81 16.17
C ALA A 45 7.79 2.17 17.12
N GLY A 46 6.94 3.13 16.73
CA GLY A 46 5.80 3.58 17.53
C GLY A 46 4.71 2.53 17.72
N LEU A 47 4.64 1.51 16.86
CA LEU A 47 3.65 0.43 16.91
C LEU A 47 4.24 -0.91 17.38
N ASP A 48 5.49 -0.97 17.83
CA ASP A 48 6.15 -2.23 18.19
C ASP A 48 5.46 -2.99 19.34
N ASP A 49 4.77 -2.28 20.20
CA ASP A 49 3.96 -2.82 21.31
C ASP A 49 2.58 -3.38 20.87
N MET A 50 2.23 -3.29 19.57
CA MET A 50 0.92 -3.70 19.05
C MET A 50 0.91 -5.10 18.41
N LYS A 51 1.93 -5.91 18.66
CA LYS A 51 2.12 -7.24 18.06
C LYS A 51 1.05 -8.27 18.47
N ASP A 52 0.32 -8.03 19.55
CA ASP A 52 -0.80 -8.88 19.93
C ASP A 52 -2.03 -8.70 19.03
N TYR A 53 -2.16 -7.53 18.41
CA TYR A 53 -3.28 -7.16 17.54
C TYR A 53 -2.96 -7.21 16.06
N TYR A 54 -1.71 -6.88 15.68
CA TYR A 54 -1.29 -6.75 14.29
C TYR A 54 -0.07 -7.60 13.96
N ILE A 55 -0.04 -8.16 12.76
CA ILE A 55 1.19 -8.52 12.10
C ILE A 55 1.76 -7.22 11.53
N LEU A 56 2.89 -6.79 12.07
CA LEU A 56 3.58 -5.57 11.63
C LEU A 56 4.54 -5.89 10.50
N PRO A 57 4.70 -4.98 9.52
CA PRO A 57 5.62 -5.19 8.41
C PRO A 57 7.06 -5.13 8.85
N GLU A 58 7.92 -5.88 8.17
CA GLU A 58 9.35 -5.90 8.37
C GLU A 58 10.08 -5.55 7.07
N LYS A 59 11.22 -4.88 7.20
CA LYS A 59 12.08 -4.56 6.09
C LYS A 59 13.03 -5.73 5.82
N GLU A 60 13.07 -6.20 4.58
CA GLU A 60 14.06 -7.20 4.17
C GLU A 60 15.49 -6.64 4.28
N LYS A 61 16.41 -7.44 4.84
CA LYS A 61 17.78 -7.00 5.17
C LYS A 61 18.58 -6.48 3.97
N SER A 62 18.29 -6.95 2.77
CA SER A 62 18.98 -6.60 1.53
C SER A 62 18.23 -5.57 0.68
N SER A 63 17.24 -4.85 1.25
CA SER A 63 16.41 -3.91 0.51
C SER A 63 16.49 -2.49 1.05
N GLU A 64 16.33 -1.51 0.15
CA GLU A 64 16.18 -0.09 0.47
C GLU A 64 14.87 0.44 -0.12
N PRO A 65 13.71 0.05 0.42
CA PRO A 65 12.43 0.40 -0.16
C PRO A 65 12.10 1.88 0.04
N CYS A 66 11.50 2.47 -0.99
CA CYS A 66 10.88 3.78 -0.92
C CYS A 66 9.39 3.61 -0.58
N TRP A 67 9.08 3.53 0.69
CA TRP A 67 7.75 3.24 1.18
C TRP A 67 6.71 4.28 0.75
N PHE A 68 5.54 3.84 0.28
CA PHE A 68 4.37 4.69 0.04
C PHE A 68 3.22 4.39 1.01
N GLY A 69 3.33 3.32 1.79
CA GLY A 69 2.35 2.91 2.78
C GLY A 69 2.97 2.06 3.88
N PHE A 70 2.29 2.03 5.02
CA PHE A 70 2.57 1.16 6.15
C PHE A 70 1.43 0.15 6.27
N ILE A 71 1.72 -1.12 6.00
CA ILE A 71 0.72 -2.19 6.01
C ILE A 71 0.51 -2.71 7.43
N LEU A 72 -0.75 -3.01 7.76
CA LEU A 72 -1.17 -3.64 9.00
C LEU A 72 -2.08 -4.82 8.66
N THR A 73 -1.80 -5.98 9.23
CA THR A 73 -2.69 -7.15 9.11
C THR A 73 -3.22 -7.49 10.49
N VAL A 74 -4.53 -7.40 10.65
CA VAL A 74 -5.20 -7.71 11.92
C VAL A 74 -5.12 -9.21 12.17
N LYS A 75 -4.67 -9.58 13.36
CA LYS A 75 -4.58 -10.97 13.79
C LYS A 75 -5.96 -11.51 14.15
N PRO A 76 -6.39 -12.67 13.63
CA PRO A 76 -7.68 -13.27 13.98
C PRO A 76 -7.84 -13.51 15.48
N GLU A 77 -6.77 -13.93 16.15
CA GLU A 77 -6.71 -14.19 17.58
C GLU A 77 -6.88 -12.95 18.45
N SER A 78 -6.73 -11.75 17.89
CA SER A 78 -6.98 -10.50 18.60
C SER A 78 -8.46 -10.24 18.90
N GLY A 79 -9.35 -10.96 18.19
CA GLY A 79 -10.81 -10.74 18.28
C GLY A 79 -11.28 -9.41 17.68
N LYS A 80 -10.40 -8.69 16.96
CA LYS A 80 -10.71 -7.39 16.35
C LYS A 80 -11.08 -7.52 14.87
N ASN A 81 -11.92 -6.62 14.39
CA ASN A 81 -12.40 -6.61 13.00
C ASN A 81 -11.69 -5.51 12.19
N ARG A 82 -11.07 -5.89 11.08
CA ARG A 82 -10.38 -4.96 10.19
C ARG A 82 -11.29 -3.82 9.70
N ASN A 83 -12.55 -4.10 9.36
CA ASN A 83 -13.47 -3.09 8.84
C ASN A 83 -13.85 -2.06 9.89
N GLU A 84 -13.98 -2.47 11.16
CA GLU A 84 -14.25 -1.57 12.29
C GLU A 84 -13.05 -0.66 12.55
N ILE A 85 -11.84 -1.22 12.52
CA ILE A 85 -10.58 -0.46 12.65
C ILE A 85 -10.44 0.56 11.52
N VAL A 86 -10.65 0.15 10.28
CA VAL A 86 -10.60 1.02 9.10
C VAL A 86 -11.62 2.15 9.23
N LYS A 87 -12.86 1.82 9.58
CA LYS A 87 -13.90 2.84 9.79
C LYS A 87 -13.52 3.83 10.88
N PHE A 88 -13.01 3.36 12.01
CA PHE A 88 -12.55 4.24 13.10
C PHE A 88 -11.43 5.19 12.63
N LEU A 89 -10.45 4.70 11.89
CA LEU A 89 -9.36 5.51 11.36
C LEU A 89 -9.85 6.57 10.36
N GLU A 90 -10.73 6.18 9.43
CA GLU A 90 -11.34 7.09 8.45
C GLU A 90 -12.20 8.17 9.13
N ASP A 91 -12.99 7.80 10.15
CA ASP A 91 -13.78 8.75 10.97
C ASP A 91 -12.87 9.72 11.77
N ASN A 92 -11.59 9.37 11.97
CA ASN A 92 -10.57 10.23 12.59
C ASN A 92 -9.61 10.88 11.56
N ASN A 93 -10.03 11.01 10.30
CA ASN A 93 -9.29 11.66 9.21
C ASN A 93 -7.97 10.97 8.84
N ILE A 94 -7.81 9.69 9.13
CA ILE A 94 -6.68 8.87 8.70
C ILE A 94 -7.15 7.99 7.55
N GLN A 95 -6.80 8.37 6.32
CA GLN A 95 -7.19 7.64 5.13
C GLN A 95 -6.50 6.28 5.08
N THR A 96 -7.28 5.25 4.82
CA THR A 96 -6.82 3.87 4.67
C THR A 96 -7.04 3.33 3.27
N ARG A 97 -6.43 2.22 2.95
CA ARG A 97 -6.69 1.42 1.75
C ARG A 97 -6.61 -0.06 2.10
N ASN A 98 -7.51 -0.83 1.53
CA ASN A 98 -7.38 -2.30 1.53
C ASN A 98 -6.15 -2.69 0.70
N LEU A 99 -5.62 -3.89 0.92
CA LEU A 99 -4.49 -4.39 0.14
C LEU A 99 -4.98 -4.82 -1.26
N PHE A 100 -5.19 -3.81 -2.11
CA PHE A 100 -5.64 -3.93 -3.50
C PHE A 100 -6.87 -4.86 -3.67
N ALA A 101 -6.85 -5.72 -4.71
CA ALA A 101 -7.94 -6.64 -4.99
C ALA A 101 -7.98 -7.85 -4.01
N GLY A 102 -6.87 -8.19 -3.36
CA GLY A 102 -6.79 -9.42 -2.56
C GLY A 102 -6.94 -10.67 -3.43
N ASN A 103 -7.88 -11.54 -3.10
CA ASN A 103 -8.17 -12.75 -3.87
C ASN A 103 -9.09 -12.46 -5.05
N ILE A 104 -8.53 -12.35 -6.25
CA ILE A 104 -9.29 -12.00 -7.45
C ILE A 104 -10.35 -13.06 -7.81
N THR A 105 -10.15 -14.34 -7.42
CA THR A 105 -11.14 -15.40 -7.70
C THR A 105 -12.44 -15.23 -6.91
N ARG A 106 -12.47 -14.34 -5.91
CA ARG A 106 -13.65 -13.97 -5.12
C ARG A 106 -14.40 -12.76 -5.71
N HIS A 107 -13.90 -12.16 -6.78
CA HIS A 107 -14.49 -10.98 -7.39
C HIS A 107 -15.52 -11.33 -8.47
N PRO A 108 -16.57 -10.51 -8.66
CA PRO A 108 -17.60 -10.75 -9.67
C PRO A 108 -17.07 -10.98 -11.09
N CYS A 109 -15.90 -10.39 -11.42
CA CYS A 109 -15.27 -10.60 -12.73
C CYS A 109 -14.84 -12.05 -12.99
N PHE A 110 -14.71 -12.89 -11.94
CA PHE A 110 -14.35 -14.31 -12.05
C PHE A 110 -15.56 -15.24 -12.08
N GLU A 111 -16.79 -14.77 -11.80
CA GLU A 111 -18.00 -15.61 -11.77
C GLU A 111 -18.29 -16.31 -13.12
N GLN A 112 -17.84 -15.73 -14.22
CA GLN A 112 -17.99 -16.30 -15.57
C GLN A 112 -16.93 -17.37 -15.89
N PHE A 113 -15.88 -17.50 -15.10
CA PHE A 113 -14.78 -18.42 -15.35
C PHE A 113 -14.90 -19.70 -14.52
N ARG A 114 -14.48 -20.84 -15.11
CA ARG A 114 -14.57 -22.17 -14.50
C ARG A 114 -13.20 -22.64 -14.07
N GLU A 115 -13.06 -22.97 -12.79
CA GLU A 115 -11.85 -23.59 -12.30
C GLU A 115 -11.59 -24.94 -13.02
N GLY A 116 -10.33 -25.20 -13.35
CA GLY A 116 -9.89 -26.36 -14.08
C GLY A 116 -10.10 -26.30 -15.61
N VAL A 117 -10.79 -25.26 -16.12
CA VAL A 117 -11.02 -25.02 -17.55
C VAL A 117 -10.41 -23.68 -17.99
N ASP A 118 -10.86 -22.61 -17.37
CA ASP A 118 -10.48 -21.24 -17.76
C ASP A 118 -9.33 -20.71 -16.87
N TYR A 119 -9.20 -21.26 -15.66
CA TYR A 119 -8.08 -20.98 -14.74
C TYR A 119 -7.81 -22.20 -13.85
N ARG A 120 -6.68 -22.18 -13.16
CA ARG A 120 -6.28 -23.23 -12.20
C ARG A 120 -5.76 -22.60 -10.92
N ILE A 121 -6.24 -23.07 -9.77
CA ILE A 121 -5.67 -22.80 -8.46
C ILE A 121 -4.64 -23.89 -8.17
N ALA A 122 -3.37 -23.49 -7.94
CA ALA A 122 -2.27 -24.45 -7.76
C ALA A 122 -2.32 -25.15 -6.39
N GLU A 123 -2.72 -24.36 -5.35
CA GLU A 123 -2.82 -24.80 -3.95
C GLU A 123 -4.02 -24.10 -3.30
N THR A 124 -4.07 -24.06 -1.96
CA THR A 124 -5.10 -23.31 -1.26
C THR A 124 -4.86 -21.81 -1.36
N LEU A 125 -5.91 -20.99 -1.32
CA LEU A 125 -5.83 -19.52 -1.28
C LEU A 125 -6.12 -18.96 0.12
N GLU A 126 -5.94 -19.77 1.17
CA GLU A 126 -6.24 -19.37 2.56
C GLU A 126 -5.44 -18.15 3.00
N VAL A 127 -4.14 -18.10 2.69
CA VAL A 127 -3.29 -16.94 3.00
C VAL A 127 -3.74 -15.72 2.22
N THR A 128 -4.10 -15.88 0.94
CA THR A 128 -4.61 -14.81 0.09
C THR A 128 -5.94 -14.27 0.62
N ASP A 129 -6.85 -15.15 1.04
CA ASP A 129 -8.11 -14.81 1.68
C ASP A 129 -7.89 -14.11 3.02
N HIS A 130 -6.94 -14.59 3.83
CA HIS A 130 -6.57 -13.95 5.08
C HIS A 130 -6.06 -12.52 4.86
N VAL A 131 -5.14 -12.33 3.94
CA VAL A 131 -4.62 -11.00 3.57
C VAL A 131 -5.73 -10.08 3.07
N MET A 132 -6.60 -10.57 2.18
CA MET A 132 -7.73 -9.81 1.64
C MET A 132 -8.68 -9.31 2.73
N ASN A 133 -8.96 -10.14 3.73
CA ASN A 133 -9.96 -9.84 4.76
C ASN A 133 -9.40 -9.04 5.95
N ASN A 134 -8.10 -9.17 6.23
CA ASN A 134 -7.51 -8.67 7.47
C ASN A 134 -6.46 -7.58 7.26
N SER A 135 -6.00 -7.33 6.02
CA SER A 135 -4.96 -6.33 5.78
C SER A 135 -5.53 -5.00 5.28
N PHE A 136 -4.87 -3.93 5.69
CA PHE A 136 -5.05 -2.58 5.19
C PHE A 136 -3.73 -1.81 5.30
N TRP A 137 -3.63 -0.65 4.71
CA TRP A 137 -2.47 0.20 4.85
C TRP A 137 -2.84 1.68 5.01
N VAL A 138 -1.98 2.41 5.69
CA VAL A 138 -2.02 3.87 5.82
C VAL A 138 -0.90 4.49 4.99
N GLY A 139 -1.12 5.68 4.44
CA GLY A 139 -0.16 6.33 3.55
C GLY A 139 1.13 6.75 4.27
N VAL A 140 2.26 6.63 3.56
CA VAL A 140 3.55 7.20 3.95
C VAL A 140 4.03 8.10 2.83
N TYR A 141 4.25 9.40 3.11
CA TYR A 141 4.67 10.37 2.10
C TYR A 141 5.63 11.42 2.69
N PRO A 142 6.41 12.11 1.85
CA PRO A 142 7.49 12.98 2.34
C PRO A 142 7.04 14.19 3.16
N GLY A 143 5.81 14.64 2.99
CA GLY A 143 5.26 15.83 3.65
C GLY A 143 4.67 15.58 5.04
N MET A 144 4.77 14.36 5.58
CA MET A 144 4.29 14.06 6.93
C MET A 144 5.16 14.75 7.97
N THR A 145 4.52 15.29 9.01
CA THR A 145 5.20 15.87 10.16
C THR A 145 5.17 14.92 11.35
N THR A 146 6.08 15.10 12.32
CA THR A 146 6.08 14.29 13.56
C THR A 146 4.73 14.28 14.27
N PRO A 147 4.01 15.43 14.46
CA PRO A 147 2.68 15.40 15.06
C PRO A 147 1.64 14.57 14.28
N MET A 148 1.74 14.53 12.93
CA MET A 148 0.87 13.67 12.13
C MET A 148 1.17 12.19 12.36
N LEU A 149 2.44 11.82 12.43
CA LEU A 149 2.88 10.45 12.73
C LEU A 149 2.46 10.02 14.15
N ASP A 150 2.61 10.90 15.13
CA ASP A 150 2.18 10.66 16.51
C ASP A 150 0.67 10.42 16.61
N GLU A 151 -0.13 11.25 15.92
CA GLU A 151 -1.58 11.07 15.89
C GLU A 151 -1.98 9.78 15.18
N MET A 152 -1.31 9.41 14.08
CA MET A 152 -1.54 8.11 13.42
C MET A 152 -1.25 6.94 14.35
N ILE A 153 -0.10 6.93 15.03
CA ILE A 153 0.26 5.89 16.01
C ILE A 153 -0.80 5.79 17.10
N LYS A 154 -1.17 6.94 17.68
CA LYS A 154 -2.18 7.01 18.73
C LYS A 154 -3.52 6.42 18.26
N LYS A 155 -4.02 6.84 17.09
CA LYS A 155 -5.31 6.37 16.56
C LYS A 155 -5.30 4.89 16.17
N ILE A 156 -4.19 4.39 15.63
CA ILE A 156 -4.05 2.96 15.34
C ILE A 156 -4.11 2.12 16.63
N LYS A 157 -3.52 2.61 17.73
CA LYS A 157 -3.62 1.97 19.04
C LYS A 157 -5.02 2.04 19.64
N GLU A 158 -5.67 3.20 19.58
CA GLU A 158 -7.03 3.41 20.07
C GLU A 158 -8.05 2.51 19.32
N ALA A 159 -7.86 2.26 18.04
CA ALA A 159 -8.76 1.46 17.19
C ALA A 159 -8.93 0.00 17.66
N VAL A 160 -8.04 -0.51 18.52
CA VAL A 160 -8.07 -1.90 19.03
C VAL A 160 -8.29 -1.98 20.55
N GLN A 161 -8.52 -0.86 21.21
CA GLN A 161 -8.90 -0.80 22.63
C GLN A 161 -10.41 -0.90 22.76
#